data_ce667a6b381e548b260b1ea71053317c
#
_entry.id   ce667a6b381e548b260b1ea71053317c
#
_cell.length_a   1.000
_cell.length_b   1.000
_cell.length_c   1.000
_cell.angle_alpha   90.00
_cell.angle_beta   90.00
_cell.angle_gamma   90.00
#
_symmetry.space_group_name_H-M   'P 1'
#
loop_
_entity.id
_entity.type
_entity.pdbx_description
1 polymer ?
#
loop_
_entity_poly.entity_id
_entity_poly.type
_entity_poly.pdbx_seq_one_letter_code
_entity_poly.pdbx_strand_id
1 'polypeptide(L)'
;LFELLQRAQAAASAAVRPGIACEGIDAVARDIIAAGGHGEHFIHRVGHGIGLETHEEPYLVAGNAEPLREGFAFSVEPGIYLEGRYGARIEDIVVCGPTGPIVLNRSSRELRVVTG
;
A
#
# COMPACT_ATOMS: atom_id res chain seq x y z
N LEU A 1 11.73 -1.56 11.82
CA LEU A 1 10.69 -2.18 11.00
C LEU A 1 9.57 -1.21 10.66
N PHE A 2 9.01 -0.51 11.63
CA PHE A 2 7.89 0.42 11.42
C PHE A 2 8.26 1.57 10.45
N GLU A 3 9.42 2.18 10.60
CA GLU A 3 9.89 3.25 9.71
C GLU A 3 10.07 2.77 8.27
N LEU A 4 10.56 1.55 8.08
CA LEU A 4 10.68 0.93 6.76
C LEU A 4 9.30 0.77 6.12
N LEU A 5 8.35 0.23 6.87
CA LEU A 5 6.97 0.03 6.42
C LEU A 5 6.30 1.37 6.09
N GLN A 6 6.50 2.39 6.93
CA GLN A 6 5.98 3.73 6.71
C GLN A 6 6.49 4.35 5.40
N ARG A 7 7.80 4.22 5.14
CA ARG A 7 8.40 4.68 3.87
C ARG A 7 7.83 3.94 2.67
N ALA A 8 7.67 2.63 2.76
CA ALA A 8 7.11 1.81 1.69
C ALA A 8 5.67 2.21 1.36
N GLN A 9 4.84 2.39 2.38
CA GLN A 9 3.45 2.79 2.23
C GLN A 9 3.33 4.21 1.64
N ALA A 10 4.12 5.15 2.14
CA ALA A 10 4.13 6.52 1.65
C ALA A 10 4.58 6.60 0.19
N ALA A 11 5.61 5.85 -0.19
CA ALA A 11 6.11 5.81 -1.56
C ALA A 11 5.09 5.18 -2.54
N ALA A 12 4.44 4.08 -2.14
CA ALA A 12 3.40 3.45 -2.94
C ALA A 12 2.21 4.38 -3.15
N SER A 13 1.74 5.06 -2.09
CA SER A 13 0.67 6.05 -2.19
C SER A 13 1.05 7.22 -3.10
N ALA A 14 2.27 7.73 -2.98
CA ALA A 14 2.76 8.85 -3.81
C ALA A 14 2.92 8.48 -5.29
N ALA A 15 3.09 7.21 -5.61
CA ALA A 15 3.23 6.72 -6.99
C ALA A 15 1.90 6.66 -7.75
N VAL A 16 0.77 6.76 -7.06
CA VAL A 16 -0.57 6.68 -7.66
C VAL A 16 -0.80 7.84 -8.61
N ARG A 17 -1.09 7.51 -9.87
CA ARG A 17 -1.48 8.47 -10.92
C ARG A 17 -2.17 7.71 -12.05
N PRO A 18 -2.98 8.38 -12.88
CA PRO A 18 -3.54 7.75 -14.06
C PRO A 18 -2.46 7.17 -14.98
N GLY A 19 -2.67 5.96 -15.45
CA GLY A 19 -1.78 5.28 -16.40
C GLY A 19 -0.70 4.39 -15.78
N ILE A 20 -0.39 4.52 -14.48
CA ILE A 20 0.50 3.57 -13.83
C ILE A 20 -0.18 2.20 -13.72
N ALA A 21 0.56 1.12 -14.02
CA ALA A 21 0.02 -0.23 -13.86
C ALA A 21 -0.22 -0.57 -12.38
N CYS A 22 -1.27 -1.32 -12.09
CA CYS A 22 -1.58 -1.78 -10.72
C CYS A 22 -0.39 -2.52 -10.09
N GLU A 23 0.29 -3.39 -10.84
CA GLU A 23 1.52 -4.07 -10.37
C GLU A 23 2.65 -3.11 -10.02
N GLY A 24 2.70 -1.93 -10.65
CA GLY A 24 3.70 -0.92 -10.36
C GLY A 24 3.57 -0.34 -8.97
N ILE A 25 2.36 -0.18 -8.46
CA ILE A 25 2.13 0.27 -7.07
C ILE A 25 2.60 -0.79 -6.08
N ASP A 26 2.29 -2.07 -6.34
CA ASP A 26 2.78 -3.18 -5.52
C ASP A 26 4.32 -3.22 -5.52
N ALA A 27 4.94 -3.09 -6.69
CA ALA A 27 6.39 -3.13 -6.84
C ALA A 27 7.08 -2.03 -6.03
N VAL A 28 6.56 -0.80 -6.03
CA VAL A 28 7.14 0.31 -5.26
C VAL A 28 7.27 -0.04 -3.78
N ALA A 29 6.21 -0.52 -3.16
CA ALA A 29 6.25 -0.90 -1.74
C ALA A 29 7.13 -2.13 -1.51
N ARG A 30 7.00 -3.12 -2.36
CA ARG A 30 7.71 -4.41 -2.24
C ARG A 30 9.20 -4.25 -2.36
N ASP A 31 9.67 -3.44 -3.30
CA ASP A 31 11.10 -3.20 -3.53
C ASP A 31 11.73 -2.47 -2.33
N ILE A 32 11.03 -1.51 -1.74
CA ILE A 32 11.51 -0.80 -0.53
C ILE A 32 11.61 -1.77 0.65
N ILE A 33 10.60 -2.62 0.84
CA ILE A 33 10.57 -3.61 1.92
C ILE A 33 11.68 -4.66 1.71
N ALA A 34 11.87 -5.11 0.47
CA ALA A 34 12.92 -6.06 0.13
C ALA A 34 14.32 -5.48 0.33
N ALA A 35 14.55 -4.23 -0.09
CA ALA A 35 15.82 -3.53 0.12
C ALA A 35 16.14 -3.34 1.62
N GLY A 36 15.12 -3.26 2.46
CA GLY A 36 15.26 -3.23 3.92
C GLY A 36 15.44 -4.60 4.58
N GLY A 37 15.56 -5.69 3.80
CA GLY A 37 15.79 -7.05 4.29
C GLY A 37 14.54 -7.82 4.70
N HIS A 38 13.34 -7.35 4.35
CA HIS A 38 12.06 -7.95 4.76
C HIS A 38 11.16 -8.40 3.59
N GLY A 39 11.73 -8.59 2.40
CA GLY A 39 10.97 -8.97 1.21
C GLY A 39 10.12 -10.23 1.39
N GLU A 40 10.66 -11.25 2.03
CA GLU A 40 9.96 -12.50 2.32
C GLU A 40 8.89 -12.40 3.42
N HIS A 41 8.86 -11.28 4.15
CA HIS A 41 7.89 -11.01 5.20
C HIS A 41 6.69 -10.17 4.74
N PHE A 42 6.69 -9.73 3.49
CA PHE A 42 5.53 -9.07 2.87
C PHE A 42 4.78 -10.08 1.98
N ILE A 43 3.80 -10.74 2.56
CA ILE A 43 3.19 -11.97 2.07
C ILE A 43 1.84 -11.78 1.37
N HIS A 44 1.40 -10.55 1.11
CA HIS A 44 0.15 -10.28 0.41
C HIS A 44 0.33 -9.16 -0.62
N ARG A 45 -0.67 -8.93 -1.46
CA ARG A 45 -0.72 -7.80 -2.39
C ARG A 45 -0.72 -6.46 -1.63
N VAL A 46 -0.27 -5.39 -2.29
CA VAL A 46 -0.22 -4.06 -1.66
C VAL A 46 -1.60 -3.45 -1.45
N GLY A 47 -2.59 -3.85 -2.25
CA GLY A 47 -3.92 -3.29 -2.11
C GLY A 47 -4.96 -3.92 -3.03
N HIS A 48 -6.17 -3.42 -2.89
CA HIS A 48 -7.35 -3.89 -3.62
C HIS A 48 -8.35 -2.75 -3.81
N GLY A 49 -9.17 -2.84 -4.83
CA GLY A 49 -10.30 -1.95 -5.03
C GLY A 49 -11.29 -2.00 -3.86
N ILE A 50 -11.95 -0.90 -3.64
CA ILE A 50 -13.00 -0.76 -2.64
C ILE A 50 -14.17 0.02 -3.23
N GLY A 51 -15.40 -0.46 -3.00
CA GLY A 51 -16.62 0.13 -3.50
C GLY A 51 -17.82 -0.54 -2.85
N LEU A 52 -18.55 -1.34 -3.63
CA LEU A 52 -19.69 -2.10 -3.12
C LEU A 52 -19.26 -3.32 -2.31
N GLU A 53 -18.07 -3.84 -2.60
CA GLU A 53 -17.50 -4.99 -1.90
C GLU A 53 -16.28 -4.58 -1.09
N THR A 54 -15.97 -5.37 -0.06
CA THR A 54 -14.77 -5.15 0.77
C THR A 54 -13.49 -5.31 -0.05
N HIS A 55 -13.47 -6.30 -0.94
CA HIS A 55 -12.39 -6.57 -1.89
C HIS A 55 -12.98 -6.69 -3.27
N GLU A 56 -12.58 -5.83 -4.16
CA GLU A 56 -12.99 -5.83 -5.56
C GLU A 56 -11.85 -5.34 -6.46
N GLU A 57 -12.03 -5.42 -7.77
CA GLU A 57 -11.07 -4.83 -8.70
C GLU A 57 -11.01 -3.29 -8.58
N PRO A 58 -9.83 -2.68 -8.85
CA PRO A 58 -8.60 -3.33 -9.31
C PRO A 58 -7.82 -3.95 -8.16
N TYR A 59 -7.08 -5.04 -8.45
CA TYR A 59 -6.14 -5.63 -7.49
C TYR A 59 -4.73 -5.12 -7.79
N LEU A 60 -4.12 -4.47 -6.79
CA LEU A 60 -2.77 -3.94 -6.87
C LEU A 60 -1.79 -5.05 -6.47
N VAL A 61 -1.46 -5.88 -7.43
CA VAL A 61 -0.71 -7.12 -7.23
C VAL A 61 0.23 -7.37 -8.41
N ALA A 62 1.34 -8.05 -8.15
CA ALA A 62 2.26 -8.48 -9.20
C ALA A 62 1.53 -9.28 -10.29
N GLY A 63 1.79 -8.96 -11.56
CA GLY A 63 1.15 -9.56 -12.72
C GLY A 63 -0.10 -8.83 -13.22
N ASN A 64 -0.64 -7.86 -12.47
CA ASN A 64 -1.75 -7.05 -12.94
C ASN A 64 -1.23 -5.79 -13.67
N ALA A 65 -1.20 -5.86 -14.99
CA ALA A 65 -0.75 -4.77 -15.86
C ALA A 65 -1.83 -3.71 -16.15
N GLU A 66 -3.03 -3.84 -15.60
CA GLU A 66 -4.10 -2.86 -15.79
C GLU A 66 -3.66 -1.47 -15.34
N PRO A 67 -3.79 -0.44 -16.20
CA PRO A 67 -3.48 0.92 -15.81
C PRO A 67 -4.53 1.49 -14.86
N LEU A 68 -4.09 2.20 -13.83
CA LEU A 68 -4.99 2.97 -12.98
C LEU A 68 -5.69 4.05 -13.78
N ARG A 69 -6.96 4.27 -13.49
CA ARG A 69 -7.79 5.31 -14.10
C ARG A 69 -8.25 6.29 -13.03
N GLU A 70 -8.44 7.53 -13.44
CA GLU A 70 -9.05 8.54 -12.58
C GLU A 70 -10.35 8.04 -11.99
N GLY A 71 -10.52 8.23 -10.68
CA GLY A 71 -11.69 7.79 -9.93
C GLY A 71 -11.59 6.39 -9.32
N PHE A 72 -10.60 5.58 -9.70
CA PHE A 72 -10.39 4.30 -9.03
C PHE A 72 -10.05 4.52 -7.56
N ALA A 73 -10.75 3.81 -6.69
CA ALA A 73 -10.54 3.82 -5.24
C ALA A 73 -10.06 2.45 -4.77
N PHE A 74 -9.01 2.43 -3.98
CA PHE A 74 -8.37 1.19 -3.53
C PHE A 74 -7.60 1.41 -2.23
N SER A 75 -7.27 0.33 -1.56
CA SER A 75 -6.37 0.35 -0.41
C SER A 75 -4.91 0.38 -0.86
N VAL A 76 -4.06 1.00 -0.03
CA VAL A 76 -2.60 0.88 -0.08
C VAL A 76 -2.16 0.46 1.31
N GLU A 77 -1.87 -0.84 1.47
CA GLU A 77 -1.76 -1.48 2.78
C GLU A 77 -0.59 -2.48 2.87
N PRO A 78 0.63 -2.07 2.57
CA PRO A 78 1.76 -2.99 2.75
C PRO A 78 1.90 -3.40 4.22
N GLY A 79 2.45 -4.59 4.43
CA GLY A 79 2.66 -5.14 5.76
C GLY A 79 3.95 -5.95 5.83
N ILE A 80 4.51 -6.03 7.01
CA ILE A 80 5.68 -6.84 7.33
C ILE A 80 5.34 -7.70 8.54
N TYR A 81 5.45 -9.03 8.39
CA TYR A 81 5.04 -9.97 9.41
C TYR A 81 6.17 -10.93 9.74
N LEU A 82 6.63 -10.89 10.98
CA LEU A 82 7.64 -11.79 11.53
C LEU A 82 6.93 -12.87 12.34
N GLU A 83 6.72 -14.02 11.73
CA GLU A 83 5.95 -15.11 12.32
C GLU A 83 6.43 -15.45 13.73
N GLY A 84 5.48 -15.60 14.66
CA GLY A 84 5.75 -15.90 16.07
C GLY A 84 6.34 -14.72 16.87
N ARG A 85 6.51 -13.55 16.26
CA ARG A 85 7.11 -12.38 16.93
C ARG A 85 6.16 -11.19 16.93
N TYR A 86 6.04 -10.51 15.81
CA TYR A 86 5.15 -9.35 15.62
C TYR A 86 5.00 -9.05 14.14
N GLY A 87 4.03 -8.22 13.83
CA GLY A 87 3.82 -7.69 12.49
C GLY A 87 3.21 -6.31 12.56
N ALA A 88 3.26 -5.61 11.44
CA ALA A 88 2.61 -4.32 11.29
C ALA A 88 2.10 -4.14 9.86
N ARG A 89 1.01 -3.40 9.73
CA ARG A 89 0.45 -2.96 8.45
C ARG A 89 0.05 -1.50 8.59
N ILE A 90 0.34 -0.71 7.57
CA ILE A 90 -0.13 0.68 7.47
C ILE A 90 -1.02 0.75 6.25
N GLU A 91 -2.24 1.23 6.43
CA GLU A 91 -3.27 1.22 5.41
C GLU A 91 -3.91 2.59 5.25
N ASP A 92 -4.04 3.02 4.02
CA ASP A 92 -4.86 4.15 3.60
C ASP A 92 -5.78 3.74 2.46
N ILE A 93 -6.91 4.39 2.36
CA ILE A 93 -7.73 4.39 1.14
C ILE A 93 -7.29 5.57 0.28
N VAL A 94 -6.98 5.26 -0.96
CA VAL A 94 -6.46 6.22 -1.94
C VAL A 94 -7.36 6.22 -3.17
N VAL A 95 -7.67 7.40 -3.65
CA VAL A 95 -8.34 7.57 -4.95
C VAL A 95 -7.30 8.04 -5.97
N CYS A 96 -7.32 7.43 -7.14
CA CYS A 96 -6.54 7.91 -8.27
C CYS A 96 -7.14 9.22 -8.78
N GLY A 97 -6.54 10.33 -8.39
CA GLY A 97 -6.96 11.65 -8.87
C GLY A 97 -6.42 11.96 -10.27
N PRO A 98 -6.82 13.09 -10.87
CA PRO A 98 -6.42 13.45 -12.23
C PRO A 98 -4.91 13.69 -12.37
N THR A 99 -4.24 14.12 -11.30
CA THR A 99 -2.81 14.45 -11.30
C THR A 99 -1.99 13.69 -10.24
N GLY A 100 -2.61 12.84 -9.47
CA GLY A 100 -1.94 12.10 -8.40
C GLY A 100 -2.91 11.55 -7.37
N PRO A 101 -2.37 11.05 -6.24
CA PRO A 101 -3.19 10.42 -5.21
C PRO A 101 -4.05 11.41 -4.43
N ILE A 102 -5.25 10.98 -4.09
CA ILE A 102 -6.12 11.63 -3.10
C ILE A 102 -6.25 10.65 -1.95
N VAL A 103 -5.54 10.92 -0.85
CA VAL A 103 -5.55 10.07 0.35
C VAL A 103 -6.73 10.48 1.24
N LEU A 104 -7.62 9.53 1.52
CA LEU A 104 -8.84 9.81 2.29
C LEU A 104 -8.62 9.78 3.81
N ASN A 105 -7.67 9.00 4.28
CA ASN A 105 -7.34 8.89 5.70
C ASN A 105 -6.46 10.05 6.14
N ARG A 106 -6.79 10.67 7.27
CA ARG A 106 -6.10 11.86 7.79
C ARG A 106 -5.44 11.65 9.16
N SER A 107 -5.54 10.45 9.71
CA SER A 107 -4.90 10.11 10.98
C SER A 107 -3.38 10.13 10.85
N SER A 108 -2.69 10.49 11.94
CA SER A 108 -1.24 10.43 11.98
C SER A 108 -0.75 8.99 11.76
N ARG A 109 0.31 8.85 10.98
CA ARG A 109 1.00 7.58 10.74
C ARG A 109 2.25 7.41 11.60
N GLU A 110 2.44 8.32 12.56
CA GLU A 110 3.53 8.23 13.50
C GLU A 110 3.30 7.08 14.49
N LEU A 111 4.37 6.38 14.82
CA LEU A 111 4.31 5.34 15.84
C LEU A 111 4.03 5.97 17.21
N ARG A 112 2.89 5.62 17.78
CA ARG A 112 2.54 6.05 19.13
C ARG A 112 2.89 4.96 20.13
N VAL A 113 3.84 5.23 21.00
CA VAL A 113 4.19 4.35 22.09
C VAL A 113 3.25 4.63 23.27
N VAL A 114 2.55 3.59 23.72
CA VAL A 114 1.65 3.68 24.86
C VAL A 114 2.29 2.93 26.02
N THR A 115 2.55 3.63 27.10
CA THR A 115 3.04 3.04 28.36
C THR A 115 1.84 2.77 29.25
N GLY A 116 1.62 1.50 29.58
CA GLY A 116 0.56 1.05 30.49
C GLY A 116 0.94 1.14 31.96
#